data_671ebb9f89524a5fce40fa4c50fe6cc5
#
_entry.id   671ebb9f89524a5fce40fa4c50fe6cc5
#
_cell.length_a   1.000
_cell.length_b   1.000
_cell.length_c   1.000
_cell.angle_alpha   90.00
_cell.angle_beta   90.00
_cell.angle_gamma   90.00
#
_symmetry.space_group_name_H-M   'P 1'
#
loop_
_entity.id
_entity.type
_entity.pdbx_description
1 polymer ?
#
loop_
_entity_poly.entity_id
_entity_poly.type
_entity_poly.pdbx_seq_one_letter_code
_entity_poly.pdbx_strand_id
1 'polypeptide(L)'
;MGSLSGTKVSGEWNSGGQVDSSAFGAWLRKVRTKAEKSVPELAAASGVSTVAIYNIESGKSLNPQDGTRRRLAAALRTEVPAEVKAESEEEQRIQGLGSLTDFDPHDEDDLPGVSGVYVFYDVSDRPVYVGKAQNIAKRVGDHRDKFWFRYPIVSHGAYVEIADGDLHHQVEQILIGFLKSNAVINKQSVVRS
;
A
#
# COMPACT_ATOMS: atom_id res chain seq x y z
N MET A 1 41.63 35.48 -11.70
CA MET A 1 41.78 34.07 -12.04
C MET A 1 41.27 33.27 -10.87
N GLY A 2 40.01 32.84 -10.92
CA GLY A 2 39.36 32.04 -9.88
C GLY A 2 38.66 30.85 -10.56
N SER A 3 39.21 29.68 -10.33
CA SER A 3 38.72 28.40 -10.88
C SER A 3 37.47 27.96 -10.13
N LEU A 4 36.34 27.83 -10.84
CA LEU A 4 35.14 27.22 -10.34
C LEU A 4 35.24 25.70 -10.55
N SER A 5 35.46 24.98 -9.46
CA SER A 5 35.40 23.52 -9.40
C SER A 5 33.93 23.07 -9.48
N GLY A 6 33.52 22.57 -10.63
CA GLY A 6 32.20 21.98 -10.81
C GLY A 6 32.16 20.59 -10.23
N THR A 7 31.39 20.38 -9.19
CA THR A 7 31.08 19.04 -8.65
C THR A 7 30.12 18.33 -9.62
N LYS A 8 30.63 17.36 -10.33
CA LYS A 8 29.88 16.46 -11.22
C LYS A 8 29.10 15.49 -10.36
N VAL A 9 27.81 15.65 -10.24
CA VAL A 9 26.90 14.65 -9.65
C VAL A 9 26.63 13.63 -10.74
N SER A 10 27.36 12.54 -10.73
CA SER A 10 27.08 11.38 -11.57
C SER A 10 25.94 10.57 -10.93
N GLY A 11 24.72 10.86 -11.37
CA GLY A 11 23.59 9.99 -11.10
C GLY A 11 23.72 8.71 -11.93
N GLU A 12 24.21 7.64 -11.33
CA GLU A 12 24.11 6.30 -11.92
C GLU A 12 22.65 5.86 -11.88
N TRP A 13 21.99 5.87 -13.04
CA TRP A 13 20.73 5.18 -13.24
C TRP A 13 21.01 3.68 -13.26
N ASN A 14 20.72 3.01 -12.16
CA ASN A 14 20.84 1.55 -12.09
C ASN A 14 19.65 0.93 -12.86
N SER A 15 19.88 0.61 -14.12
CA SER A 15 18.95 -0.09 -15.02
C SER A 15 19.01 -1.60 -14.78
N GLY A 16 18.47 -2.06 -13.67
CA GLY A 16 18.26 -3.47 -13.40
C GLY A 16 17.09 -3.60 -12.46
N GLY A 17 15.93 -3.99 -12.99
CA GLY A 17 14.66 -4.07 -12.28
C GLY A 17 14.66 -5.07 -11.13
N GLN A 18 15.32 -4.73 -10.06
CA GLN A 18 15.11 -5.30 -8.75
C GLN A 18 14.13 -4.35 -8.05
N VAL A 19 12.88 -4.77 -7.93
CA VAL A 19 11.93 -4.09 -7.06
C VAL A 19 12.48 -4.32 -5.65
N ASP A 20 13.13 -3.30 -5.09
CA ASP A 20 13.61 -3.36 -3.72
C ASP A 20 12.39 -3.54 -2.84
N SER A 21 12.32 -4.71 -2.18
CA SER A 21 11.31 -4.95 -1.16
C SER A 21 11.49 -3.89 -0.06
N SER A 22 10.37 -3.35 0.47
CA SER A 22 10.44 -2.42 1.60
C SER A 22 11.28 -3.02 2.74
N ALA A 23 11.80 -2.18 3.62
CA ALA A 23 12.54 -2.62 4.81
C ALA A 23 11.78 -3.70 5.59
N PHE A 24 10.45 -3.52 5.73
CA PHE A 24 9.60 -4.51 6.39
C PHE A 24 9.46 -5.81 5.57
N GLY A 25 9.27 -5.73 4.26
CA GLY A 25 9.15 -6.91 3.39
C GLY A 25 10.43 -7.76 3.37
N ALA A 26 11.58 -7.12 3.28
CA ALA A 26 12.88 -7.78 3.37
C ALA A 26 13.09 -8.46 4.73
N TRP A 27 12.76 -7.77 5.82
CA TRP A 27 12.81 -8.31 7.18
C TRP A 27 11.88 -9.52 7.34
N LEU A 28 10.62 -9.40 6.90
CA LEU A 28 9.63 -10.47 7.00
C LEU A 28 10.09 -11.73 6.28
N ARG A 29 10.53 -11.61 5.03
CA ARG A 29 11.07 -12.73 4.24
C ARG A 29 12.23 -13.41 4.96
N LYS A 30 13.18 -12.63 5.48
CA LYS A 30 14.35 -13.13 6.21
C LYS A 30 13.94 -13.93 7.46
N VAL A 31 13.06 -13.38 8.29
CA VAL A 31 12.61 -14.00 9.54
C VAL A 31 11.77 -15.25 9.25
N ARG A 32 10.85 -15.19 8.29
CA ARG A 32 10.05 -16.35 7.87
C ARG A 32 10.92 -17.49 7.37
N THR A 33 11.89 -17.21 6.50
CA THR A 33 12.80 -18.22 5.96
C THR A 33 13.66 -18.84 7.07
N LYS A 34 14.15 -18.03 8.02
CA LYS A 34 14.89 -18.52 9.18
C LYS A 34 14.03 -19.41 10.09
N ALA A 35 12.74 -19.14 10.17
CA ALA A 35 11.78 -19.97 10.92
C ALA A 35 11.30 -21.19 10.12
N GLU A 36 11.86 -21.44 8.92
CA GLU A 36 11.52 -22.56 8.01
C GLU A 36 10.02 -22.63 7.66
N LYS A 37 9.33 -21.48 7.68
CA LYS A 37 7.90 -21.39 7.34
C LYS A 37 7.69 -21.05 5.87
N SER A 38 6.78 -21.77 5.22
CA SER A 38 6.23 -21.38 3.92
C SER A 38 5.27 -20.19 4.08
N VAL A 39 4.95 -19.48 2.98
CA VAL A 39 3.95 -18.41 3.00
C VAL A 39 2.56 -18.92 3.43
N PRO A 40 2.07 -20.09 2.93
CA PRO A 40 0.80 -20.65 3.40
C PRO A 40 0.76 -20.96 4.91
N GLU A 41 1.86 -21.48 5.48
CA GLU A 41 1.94 -21.75 6.93
C GLU A 41 1.95 -20.46 7.74
N LEU A 42 2.64 -19.42 7.27
CA LEU A 42 2.60 -18.11 7.92
C LEU A 42 1.21 -17.49 7.82
N ALA A 43 0.53 -17.61 6.68
CA ALA A 43 -0.83 -17.13 6.49
C ALA A 43 -1.80 -17.81 7.46
N ALA A 44 -1.75 -19.14 7.58
CA ALA A 44 -2.57 -19.89 8.52
C ALA A 44 -2.30 -19.51 9.98
N ALA A 45 -1.05 -19.21 10.34
CA ALA A 45 -0.67 -18.86 11.71
C ALA A 45 -0.97 -17.40 12.07
N SER A 46 -0.96 -16.47 11.11
CA SER A 46 -1.13 -15.04 11.35
C SER A 46 -2.55 -14.53 11.07
N GLY A 47 -3.36 -15.30 10.32
CA GLY A 47 -4.64 -14.82 9.78
C GLY A 47 -4.49 -13.78 8.66
N VAL A 48 -3.26 -13.52 8.18
CA VAL A 48 -3.01 -12.64 7.04
C VAL A 48 -3.06 -13.46 5.76
N SER A 49 -3.72 -12.96 4.71
CA SER A 49 -3.87 -13.71 3.46
C SER A 49 -2.52 -14.03 2.81
N THR A 50 -2.43 -15.14 2.09
CA THR A 50 -1.22 -15.50 1.32
C THR A 50 -0.86 -14.44 0.30
N VAL A 51 -1.87 -13.80 -0.31
CA VAL A 51 -1.70 -12.73 -1.29
C VAL A 51 -1.05 -11.51 -0.63
N ALA A 52 -1.55 -11.09 0.54
CA ALA A 52 -0.97 -9.96 1.28
C ALA A 52 0.50 -10.24 1.67
N ILE A 53 0.82 -11.45 2.13
CA ILE A 53 2.20 -11.82 2.48
C ILE A 53 3.10 -11.79 1.24
N TYR A 54 2.66 -12.32 0.10
CA TYR A 54 3.43 -12.26 -1.15
C TYR A 54 3.64 -10.81 -1.62
N ASN A 55 2.62 -9.96 -1.53
CA ASN A 55 2.72 -8.54 -1.89
C ASN A 55 3.73 -7.80 -1.00
N ILE A 56 3.72 -8.05 0.31
CA ILE A 56 4.69 -7.48 1.25
C ILE A 56 6.11 -7.95 0.93
N GLU A 57 6.33 -9.26 0.79
CA GLU A 57 7.67 -9.80 0.53
C GLU A 57 8.22 -9.48 -0.86
N SER A 58 7.36 -9.19 -1.84
CA SER A 58 7.76 -8.81 -3.20
C SER A 58 7.94 -7.30 -3.39
N GLY A 59 7.61 -6.48 -2.37
CA GLY A 59 7.69 -5.03 -2.47
C GLY A 59 6.52 -4.38 -3.21
N LYS A 60 5.41 -5.08 -3.43
CA LYS A 60 4.17 -4.50 -3.95
C LYS A 60 3.39 -3.75 -2.87
N SER A 61 3.44 -4.24 -1.63
CA SER A 61 2.97 -3.59 -0.43
C SER A 61 4.16 -3.12 0.37
N LEU A 62 4.38 -1.82 0.41
CA LEU A 62 5.60 -1.23 0.98
C LEU A 62 5.42 -0.85 2.45
N ASN A 63 4.21 -0.45 2.84
CA ASN A 63 3.91 0.02 4.18
C ASN A 63 2.60 -0.61 4.72
N PRO A 64 2.59 -1.91 5.04
CA PRO A 64 1.42 -2.56 5.61
C PRO A 64 1.07 -1.98 6.97
N GLN A 65 -0.22 -2.00 7.33
CA GLN A 65 -0.70 -1.47 8.59
C GLN A 65 -0.07 -2.14 9.81
N ASP A 66 -0.01 -1.41 10.91
CA ASP A 66 0.52 -1.91 12.20
C ASP A 66 -0.18 -3.19 12.69
N GLY A 67 -1.48 -3.33 12.43
CA GLY A 67 -2.24 -4.55 12.72
C GLY A 67 -1.67 -5.76 12.01
N THR A 68 -1.46 -5.66 10.71
CA THR A 68 -0.87 -6.70 9.87
C THR A 68 0.57 -7.00 10.27
N ARG A 69 1.39 -5.97 10.51
CA ARG A 69 2.77 -6.15 11.01
C ARG A 69 2.81 -6.93 12.31
N ARG A 70 1.93 -6.59 13.28
CA ARG A 70 1.86 -7.28 14.59
C ARG A 70 1.42 -8.72 14.45
N ARG A 71 0.40 -9.03 13.63
CA ARG A 71 -0.08 -10.40 13.38
C ARG A 71 1.03 -11.28 12.79
N LEU A 72 1.75 -10.78 11.78
CA LEU A 72 2.88 -11.49 11.15
C LEU A 72 4.02 -11.73 12.13
N ALA A 73 4.43 -10.72 12.89
CA ALA A 73 5.50 -10.83 13.89
C ALA A 73 5.15 -11.81 15.00
N ALA A 74 3.91 -11.77 15.51
CA ALA A 74 3.42 -12.69 16.53
C ALA A 74 3.44 -14.15 16.04
N ALA A 75 3.00 -14.42 14.79
CA ALA A 75 3.04 -15.76 14.19
C ALA A 75 4.47 -16.29 14.00
N LEU A 76 5.46 -15.41 13.89
CA LEU A 76 6.88 -15.73 13.84
C LEU A 76 7.57 -15.69 15.22
N ARG A 77 6.81 -15.41 16.29
CA ARG A 77 7.31 -15.28 17.68
C ARG A 77 8.48 -14.29 17.79
N THR A 78 8.34 -13.16 17.13
CA THR A 78 9.34 -12.08 17.11
C THR A 78 8.66 -10.73 17.20
N GLU A 79 9.45 -9.68 17.37
CA GLU A 79 8.98 -8.28 17.30
C GLU A 79 9.57 -7.61 16.06
N VAL A 80 8.83 -6.66 15.50
CA VAL A 80 9.34 -5.83 14.40
C VAL A 80 10.33 -4.83 15.00
N PRO A 81 11.60 -4.82 14.54
CA PRO A 81 12.55 -3.81 14.99
C PRO A 81 12.05 -2.39 14.71
N ALA A 82 12.30 -1.48 15.66
CA ALA A 82 11.84 -0.09 15.54
C ALA A 82 12.42 0.60 14.29
N GLU A 83 13.66 0.26 13.94
CA GLU A 83 14.34 0.78 12.75
C GLU A 83 13.64 0.36 11.46
N VAL A 84 13.24 -0.91 11.36
CA VAL A 84 12.50 -1.45 10.19
C VAL A 84 11.15 -0.76 10.03
N LYS A 85 10.47 -0.49 11.15
CA LYS A 85 9.21 0.23 11.12
C LYS A 85 9.39 1.67 10.67
N ALA A 86 10.33 2.39 11.27
CA ALA A 86 10.61 3.79 10.95
C ALA A 86 11.05 3.98 9.50
N GLU A 87 11.89 3.08 8.98
CA GLU A 87 12.35 3.10 7.58
C GLU A 87 11.19 2.91 6.61
N SER A 88 10.31 1.92 6.83
CA SER A 88 9.13 1.70 5.98
C SER A 88 8.13 2.87 6.01
N GLU A 89 7.96 3.55 7.14
CA GLU A 89 7.10 4.72 7.24
C GLU A 89 7.69 5.93 6.51
N GLU A 90 9.00 6.13 6.60
CA GLU A 90 9.68 7.24 5.93
C GLU A 90 9.74 7.06 4.42
N GLU A 91 9.97 5.82 3.92
CA GLU A 91 9.94 5.48 2.49
C GLU A 91 8.62 5.86 1.82
N GLN A 92 7.50 5.79 2.56
CA GLN A 92 6.15 6.05 2.06
C GLN A 92 5.60 7.41 2.48
N ARG A 93 6.43 8.26 3.07
CA ARG A 93 6.00 9.56 3.59
C ARG A 93 5.72 10.56 2.49
N ILE A 94 4.52 11.13 2.52
CA ILE A 94 4.10 12.24 1.66
C ILE A 94 4.11 13.52 2.50
N GLN A 95 4.95 14.46 2.13
CA GLN A 95 5.08 15.71 2.89
C GLN A 95 3.73 16.44 2.97
N GLY A 96 3.29 16.72 4.19
CA GLY A 96 2.02 17.42 4.47
C GLY A 96 0.78 16.52 4.49
N LEU A 97 0.88 15.25 4.09
CA LEU A 97 -0.27 14.31 4.09
C LEU A 97 -0.07 13.07 4.98
N GLY A 98 1.15 12.76 5.41
CA GLY A 98 1.45 11.54 6.14
C GLY A 98 2.00 10.44 5.24
N SER A 99 1.85 9.18 5.62
CA SER A 99 2.37 8.05 4.87
C SER A 99 1.28 7.34 4.08
N LEU A 100 1.60 6.93 2.86
CA LEU A 100 0.78 5.98 2.13
C LEU A 100 0.86 4.64 2.85
N THR A 101 -0.29 4.06 3.19
CA THR A 101 -0.38 2.81 3.96
C THR A 101 -1.17 1.78 3.18
N ASP A 102 -0.63 0.58 3.08
CA ASP A 102 -1.25 -0.54 2.36
C ASP A 102 -2.18 -1.34 3.27
N PHE A 103 -3.24 -1.90 2.69
CA PHE A 103 -4.20 -2.76 3.39
C PHE A 103 -4.76 -3.84 2.48
N ASP A 104 -5.25 -4.93 3.08
CA ASP A 104 -6.01 -5.96 2.39
C ASP A 104 -7.52 -5.60 2.44
N PRO A 105 -8.15 -5.23 1.31
CA PRO A 105 -9.56 -4.84 1.30
C PRO A 105 -10.53 -6.00 1.57
N HIS A 106 -10.03 -7.24 1.54
CA HIS A 106 -10.82 -8.46 1.81
C HIS A 106 -10.67 -8.97 3.25
N ASP A 107 -9.74 -8.42 4.03
CA ASP A 107 -9.54 -8.73 5.45
C ASP A 107 -10.21 -7.65 6.32
N GLU A 108 -11.27 -8.03 7.05
CA GLU A 108 -12.01 -7.09 7.91
C GLU A 108 -11.15 -6.46 9.01
N ASP A 109 -10.19 -7.21 9.53
CA ASP A 109 -9.29 -6.77 10.59
C ASP A 109 -8.20 -5.82 10.07
N ASP A 110 -8.04 -5.73 8.74
CA ASP A 110 -7.08 -4.85 8.08
C ASP A 110 -7.73 -3.63 7.41
N LEU A 111 -9.02 -3.40 7.61
CA LEU A 111 -9.69 -2.23 7.05
C LEU A 111 -9.39 -0.96 7.86
N PRO A 112 -8.96 0.15 7.19
CA PRO A 112 -8.63 1.39 7.89
C PRO A 112 -9.88 2.14 8.35
N GLY A 113 -10.06 2.27 9.67
CA GLY A 113 -11.17 3.00 10.29
C GLY A 113 -11.03 4.53 10.30
N VAL A 114 -10.25 5.09 9.37
CA VAL A 114 -9.89 6.51 9.30
C VAL A 114 -10.54 7.23 8.12
N SER A 115 -10.47 8.55 8.15
CA SER A 115 -10.88 9.46 7.08
C SER A 115 -9.75 9.59 6.05
N GLY A 116 -10.04 9.53 4.75
CA GLY A 116 -8.99 9.67 3.74
C GLY A 116 -9.40 9.32 2.32
N VAL A 117 -8.38 9.23 1.48
CA VAL A 117 -8.47 8.78 0.09
C VAL A 117 -7.81 7.43 -0.03
N TYR A 118 -8.40 6.52 -0.78
CA TYR A 118 -7.91 5.17 -1.00
C TYR A 118 -7.96 4.77 -2.47
N VAL A 119 -7.08 3.85 -2.83
CA VAL A 119 -7.00 3.27 -4.18
C VAL A 119 -7.03 1.75 -4.05
N PHE A 120 -7.78 1.06 -4.90
CA PHE A 120 -7.68 -0.38 -5.07
C PHE A 120 -6.86 -0.71 -6.31
N TYR A 121 -6.10 -1.79 -6.22
CA TYR A 121 -5.24 -2.30 -7.27
C TYR A 121 -5.60 -3.74 -7.63
N ASP A 122 -5.42 -4.11 -8.91
CA ASP A 122 -5.50 -5.50 -9.36
C ASP A 122 -4.21 -6.28 -9.05
N VAL A 123 -4.18 -7.56 -9.43
CA VAL A 123 -3.00 -8.43 -9.23
C VAL A 123 -1.75 -7.98 -10.00
N SER A 124 -1.90 -7.05 -10.94
CA SER A 124 -0.80 -6.50 -11.74
C SER A 124 -0.42 -5.08 -11.30
N ASP A 125 -0.84 -4.66 -10.09
CA ASP A 125 -0.61 -3.34 -9.50
C ASP A 125 -1.21 -2.17 -10.33
N ARG A 126 -2.22 -2.45 -11.15
CA ARG A 126 -2.93 -1.41 -11.87
C ARG A 126 -4.06 -0.84 -10.99
N PRO A 127 -4.17 0.48 -10.85
CA PRO A 127 -5.26 1.08 -10.09
C PRO A 127 -6.58 0.83 -10.82
N VAL A 128 -7.56 0.26 -10.10
CA VAL A 128 -8.89 -0.06 -10.64
C VAL A 128 -9.99 0.80 -10.06
N TYR A 129 -9.78 1.37 -8.87
CA TYR A 129 -10.73 2.24 -8.22
C TYR A 129 -10.04 3.27 -7.33
N VAL A 130 -10.54 4.50 -7.33
CA VAL A 130 -10.17 5.56 -6.39
C VAL A 130 -11.41 5.98 -5.62
N GLY A 131 -11.31 6.14 -4.32
CA GLY A 131 -12.39 6.57 -3.47
C GLY A 131 -11.95 7.47 -2.32
N LYS A 132 -12.90 8.20 -1.77
CA LYS A 132 -12.73 8.96 -0.53
C LYS A 132 -13.82 8.59 0.47
N ALA A 133 -13.53 8.70 1.74
CA ALA A 133 -14.50 8.46 2.80
C ALA A 133 -14.11 9.15 4.10
N GLN A 134 -15.11 9.45 4.94
CA GLN A 134 -14.91 9.83 6.34
C GLN A 134 -14.55 8.61 7.21
N ASN A 135 -14.87 7.42 6.75
CA ASN A 135 -14.44 6.14 7.31
C ASN A 135 -14.27 5.14 6.17
N ILE A 136 -13.01 4.83 5.86
CA ILE A 136 -12.65 3.97 4.73
C ILE A 136 -13.17 2.56 4.96
N ALA A 137 -13.05 1.99 6.16
CA ALA A 137 -13.54 0.63 6.47
C ALA A 137 -15.03 0.47 6.13
N LYS A 138 -15.86 1.41 6.56
CA LYS A 138 -17.30 1.41 6.24
C LYS A 138 -17.52 1.49 4.73
N ARG A 139 -16.80 2.36 4.04
CA ARG A 139 -16.94 2.56 2.59
C ARG A 139 -16.48 1.35 1.79
N VAL A 140 -15.43 0.67 2.23
CA VAL A 140 -14.97 -0.61 1.64
C VAL A 140 -16.04 -1.68 1.82
N GLY A 141 -16.68 -1.75 3.00
CA GLY A 141 -17.82 -2.63 3.24
C GLY A 141 -18.97 -2.44 2.23
N ASP A 142 -19.28 -1.19 1.83
CA ASP A 142 -20.30 -0.87 0.82
C ASP A 142 -19.94 -1.40 -0.59
N HIS A 143 -18.69 -1.78 -0.83
CA HIS A 143 -18.23 -2.32 -2.10
C HIS A 143 -18.33 -3.85 -2.18
N ARG A 144 -18.49 -4.55 -1.09
CA ARG A 144 -18.46 -6.04 -1.03
C ARG A 144 -19.44 -6.70 -1.99
N ASP A 145 -20.62 -6.13 -2.16
CA ASP A 145 -21.66 -6.65 -3.05
C ASP A 145 -21.45 -6.26 -4.52
N LYS A 146 -20.41 -5.49 -4.83
CA LYS A 146 -20.14 -5.10 -6.21
C LYS A 146 -19.42 -6.22 -6.96
N PHE A 147 -19.87 -6.53 -8.18
CA PHE A 147 -19.31 -7.62 -9.02
C PHE A 147 -17.81 -7.48 -9.26
N TRP A 148 -17.28 -6.27 -9.25
CA TRP A 148 -15.87 -5.96 -9.46
C TRP A 148 -15.03 -6.03 -8.17
N PHE A 149 -15.67 -6.00 -6.98
CA PHE A 149 -14.97 -6.05 -5.70
C PHE A 149 -14.65 -7.49 -5.33
N ARG A 150 -13.75 -8.10 -6.07
CA ARG A 150 -13.30 -9.48 -5.86
C ARG A 150 -11.93 -9.71 -6.47
N TYR A 151 -11.18 -10.64 -5.91
CA TYR A 151 -9.96 -11.14 -6.52
C TYR A 151 -10.27 -11.81 -7.87
N PRO A 152 -9.48 -11.60 -8.93
CA PRO A 152 -8.22 -10.84 -9.02
C PRO A 152 -8.41 -9.36 -9.43
N ILE A 153 -9.63 -8.86 -9.54
CA ILE A 153 -9.92 -7.48 -9.98
C ILE A 153 -9.50 -6.47 -8.90
N VAL A 154 -9.80 -6.78 -7.62
CA VAL A 154 -9.28 -6.07 -6.47
C VAL A 154 -8.40 -7.05 -5.70
N SER A 155 -7.13 -6.76 -5.59
CA SER A 155 -6.13 -7.60 -4.93
C SER A 155 -5.66 -7.00 -3.61
N HIS A 156 -5.37 -5.71 -3.62
CA HIS A 156 -4.90 -4.94 -2.46
C HIS A 156 -5.34 -3.48 -2.58
N GLY A 157 -5.14 -2.72 -1.52
CA GLY A 157 -5.45 -1.31 -1.47
C GLY A 157 -4.34 -0.52 -0.79
N ALA A 158 -4.32 0.78 -1.05
CA ALA A 158 -3.53 1.73 -0.29
C ALA A 158 -4.37 2.96 0.05
N TYR A 159 -4.07 3.60 1.16
CA TYR A 159 -4.76 4.82 1.57
C TYR A 159 -3.78 5.85 2.13
N VAL A 160 -4.22 7.09 2.09
CA VAL A 160 -3.62 8.19 2.84
C VAL A 160 -4.68 8.77 3.76
N GLU A 161 -4.34 8.91 5.04
CA GLU A 161 -5.23 9.56 6.01
C GLU A 161 -5.24 11.06 5.76
N ILE A 162 -6.44 11.62 5.59
CA ILE A 162 -6.66 13.05 5.40
C ILE A 162 -7.87 13.43 6.26
N ALA A 163 -7.70 14.36 7.18
CA ALA A 163 -8.79 14.84 8.05
C ALA A 163 -9.69 15.88 7.36
N ASP A 164 -9.14 16.66 6.42
CA ASP A 164 -9.82 17.74 5.73
C ASP A 164 -10.67 17.21 4.57
N GLY A 165 -12.00 17.44 4.65
CA GLY A 165 -12.95 16.96 3.64
C GLY A 165 -12.82 17.63 2.27
N ASP A 166 -12.38 18.87 2.19
CA ASP A 166 -12.17 19.58 0.93
C ASP A 166 -10.90 19.05 0.24
N LEU A 167 -9.88 18.77 1.01
CA LEU A 167 -8.64 18.17 0.52
C LEU A 167 -8.88 16.73 0.02
N HIS A 168 -9.73 15.93 0.67
CA HIS A 168 -10.17 14.64 0.15
C HIS A 168 -10.67 14.75 -1.29
N HIS A 169 -11.55 15.73 -1.52
CA HIS A 169 -12.18 15.88 -2.83
C HIS A 169 -11.16 16.27 -3.90
N GLN A 170 -10.26 17.20 -3.58
CA GLN A 170 -9.21 17.63 -4.49
C GLN A 170 -8.26 16.48 -4.84
N VAL A 171 -7.78 15.73 -3.84
CA VAL A 171 -6.88 14.59 -4.05
C VAL A 171 -7.56 13.48 -4.87
N GLU A 172 -8.81 13.12 -4.54
CA GLU A 172 -9.57 12.14 -5.32
C GLU A 172 -9.72 12.58 -6.79
N GLN A 173 -10.09 13.83 -7.05
CA GLN A 173 -10.25 14.35 -8.42
C GLN A 173 -8.93 14.35 -9.20
N ILE A 174 -7.83 14.74 -8.57
CA ILE A 174 -6.51 14.71 -9.18
C ILE A 174 -6.16 13.28 -9.59
N LEU A 175 -6.31 12.31 -8.67
CA LEU A 175 -6.00 10.90 -8.95
C LEU A 175 -6.87 10.35 -10.07
N ILE A 176 -8.19 10.59 -10.05
CA ILE A 176 -9.09 10.16 -11.14
C ILE A 176 -8.69 10.80 -12.47
N GLY A 177 -8.34 12.09 -12.46
CA GLY A 177 -7.90 12.81 -13.66
C GLY A 177 -6.60 12.26 -14.25
N PHE A 178 -5.62 11.91 -13.41
CA PHE A 178 -4.35 11.32 -13.86
C PHE A 178 -4.51 9.87 -14.35
N LEU A 179 -5.29 9.06 -13.63
CA LEU A 179 -5.44 7.63 -13.94
C LEU A 179 -6.35 7.37 -15.14
N LYS A 180 -7.17 8.35 -15.51
CA LYS A 180 -8.13 8.32 -16.63
C LYS A 180 -9.16 7.18 -16.57
N SER A 181 -10.30 7.37 -17.23
CA SER A 181 -11.48 6.51 -17.15
C SER A 181 -11.29 5.04 -17.59
N ASN A 182 -10.24 4.72 -18.33
CA ASN A 182 -9.99 3.35 -18.81
C ASN A 182 -9.27 2.48 -17.79
N ALA A 183 -8.68 3.07 -16.75
CA ALA A 183 -7.95 2.37 -15.70
C ALA A 183 -8.74 2.27 -14.39
N VAL A 184 -9.83 3.05 -14.23
CA VAL A 184 -10.54 3.19 -12.95
C VAL A 184 -12.04 2.97 -13.14
N ILE A 185 -12.64 2.13 -12.29
CA ILE A 185 -14.08 1.77 -12.32
C ILE A 185 -14.96 2.89 -11.72
N ASN A 186 -14.47 4.11 -11.63
CA ASN A 186 -15.19 5.26 -11.09
C ASN A 186 -16.15 5.87 -12.12
N LYS A 187 -17.41 5.45 -12.13
CA LYS A 187 -18.41 5.99 -13.07
C LYS A 187 -18.97 7.36 -12.70
N GLN A 188 -18.77 7.87 -11.49
CA GLN A 188 -19.51 9.03 -10.98
C GLN A 188 -18.78 10.38 -11.05
N SER A 189 -17.50 10.43 -11.42
CA SER A 189 -16.73 11.68 -11.41
C SER A 189 -16.25 12.13 -12.81
N VAL A 190 -16.72 11.51 -13.86
CA VAL A 190 -16.43 11.99 -15.22
C VAL A 190 -17.48 13.00 -15.60
N VAL A 191 -17.20 14.28 -15.42
CA VAL A 191 -17.95 15.35 -16.06
C VAL A 191 -17.72 15.18 -17.57
N ARG A 192 -18.75 14.72 -18.25
CA ARG A 192 -18.76 14.72 -19.73
C ARG A 192 -18.94 16.16 -20.16
N SER A 193 -17.87 16.81 -20.58
CA SER A 193 -17.89 18.04 -21.38
C SER A 193 -18.33 17.73 -22.79
#